data_dcc85b92d49c2f228a141b88ff69d403
#
_entry.id   dcc85b92d49c2f228a141b88ff69d403
#
_cell.length_a   1.000
_cell.length_b   1.000
_cell.length_c   1.000
_cell.angle_alpha   90.00
_cell.angle_beta   90.00
_cell.angle_gamma   90.00
#
_symmetry.space_group_name_H-M   'P 1'
#
loop_
_entity.id
_entity.type
_entity.pdbx_description
1 polymer ?
#
loop_
_entity_poly.entity_id
_entity_poly.type
_entity_poly.pdbx_seq_one_letter_code
_entity_poly.pdbx_strand_id
1 'polypeptide(L)'
;PPGSTYKMVTTIAAIDSGTISRWTEIEDEGVYTRFEDAGYMPRCMLYTTTGATHGLINVMKALAVSCNYYFYEAGYRTGITAIDNVAKALGLGEPTGIELPEATGRRANPETKKELYDEGHDGWYDADTVAASIGQSENRFTPLQLCSYTAALANRGVRYTATLLKRVLSSDYQKLIRENQPVVASTLDISDEAYAAYSEGMREAVTSGTAYSAFVGYDVAVCAKTGTAQHGSGGSDNASFVLYAPADDPEIAIAVYVEKGAQGGTLGTIARDILTAYFSEAGSTDTVPAENTLN
;
A
#
# COMPACT_ATOMS: atom_id res chain seq x y z
N PRO A 1 -4.76 1.75 -10.38
CA PRO A 1 -3.93 2.57 -9.47
C PRO A 1 -4.13 2.15 -8.02
N PRO A 2 -3.06 2.18 -7.17
CA PRO A 2 -3.17 1.81 -5.76
C PRO A 2 -3.87 2.90 -4.92
N GLY A 3 -3.83 4.16 -5.37
CA GLY A 3 -4.27 5.30 -4.58
C GLY A 3 -3.50 5.40 -3.26
N SER A 4 -4.16 5.84 -2.20
CA SER A 4 -3.53 6.13 -0.92
C SER A 4 -2.84 4.93 -0.22
N THR A 5 -2.99 3.70 -0.70
CA THR A 5 -2.19 2.57 -0.20
C THR A 5 -0.72 2.65 -0.63
N TYR A 6 -0.36 3.59 -1.49
CA TYR A 6 1.02 3.89 -1.90
C TYR A 6 1.75 4.86 -0.95
N LYS A 7 1.04 5.59 -0.09
CA LYS A 7 1.60 6.67 0.74
C LYS A 7 2.72 6.24 1.69
N MET A 8 2.77 4.96 2.08
CA MET A 8 3.89 4.44 2.87
C MET A 8 5.21 4.45 2.08
N VAL A 9 5.16 4.22 0.75
CA VAL A 9 6.34 4.37 -0.13
C VAL A 9 6.87 5.80 -0.06
N THR A 10 5.99 6.78 -0.21
CA THR A 10 6.36 8.20 -0.14
C THR A 10 6.88 8.58 1.24
N THR A 11 6.29 8.03 2.32
CA THR A 11 6.76 8.22 3.70
C THR A 11 8.19 7.72 3.87
N ILE A 12 8.47 6.49 3.45
CA ILE A 12 9.81 5.89 3.55
C ILE A 12 10.81 6.72 2.74
N ALA A 13 10.49 7.01 1.48
CA ALA A 13 11.37 7.79 0.61
C ALA A 13 11.68 9.19 1.18
N ALA A 14 10.69 9.87 1.74
CA ALA A 14 10.84 11.22 2.26
C ALA A 14 11.67 11.26 3.57
N ILE A 15 11.51 10.27 4.44
CA ILE A 15 12.26 10.20 5.71
C ILE A 15 13.69 9.71 5.44
N ASP A 16 13.87 8.62 4.69
CA ASP A 16 15.18 8.03 4.46
C ASP A 16 16.08 8.89 3.57
N SER A 17 15.51 9.77 2.74
CA SER A 17 16.27 10.82 2.05
C SER A 17 16.60 12.04 2.91
N GLY A 18 16.08 12.13 4.14
CA GLY A 18 16.25 13.28 5.02
C GLY A 18 15.43 14.51 4.61
N THR A 19 14.48 14.34 3.67
CA THR A 19 13.62 15.44 3.20
C THR A 19 12.64 15.91 4.27
N ILE A 20 12.11 14.97 5.05
CA ILE A 20 11.30 15.23 6.24
C ILE A 20 11.75 14.32 7.38
N SER A 21 11.41 14.68 8.61
CA SER A 21 11.40 13.76 9.77
C SER A 21 9.97 13.31 10.05
N ARG A 22 9.80 12.30 10.91
CA ARG A 22 8.47 11.89 11.36
C ARG A 22 7.66 12.99 12.05
N TRP A 23 8.36 14.02 12.54
CA TRP A 23 7.76 15.16 13.25
C TRP A 23 7.57 16.40 12.37
N THR A 24 8.00 16.35 11.10
CA THR A 24 7.80 17.46 10.16
C THR A 24 6.32 17.70 9.96
N GLU A 25 5.87 18.89 10.33
CA GLU A 25 4.50 19.33 10.15
C GLU A 25 4.33 20.08 8.82
N ILE A 26 3.21 19.85 8.18
CA ILE A 26 2.77 20.53 6.95
C ILE A 26 1.32 20.96 7.18
N GLU A 27 1.03 22.22 6.88
CA GLU A 27 -0.33 22.76 6.92
C GLU A 27 -1.12 22.30 5.69
N ASP A 28 -2.26 21.64 5.91
CA ASP A 28 -3.22 21.29 4.82
C ASP A 28 -4.13 22.50 4.57
N GLU A 29 -3.87 23.21 3.49
CA GLU A 29 -4.66 24.35 3.03
C GLU A 29 -5.86 23.93 2.12
N GLY A 30 -6.05 22.63 1.92
CA GLY A 30 -7.13 22.05 1.10
C GLY A 30 -6.81 22.00 -0.39
N VAL A 31 -6.32 23.08 -0.97
CA VAL A 31 -5.95 23.17 -2.39
C VAL A 31 -4.44 23.37 -2.51
N TYR A 32 -3.77 22.51 -3.25
CA TYR A 32 -2.33 22.60 -3.48
C TYR A 32 -2.06 23.50 -4.70
N THR A 33 -1.71 24.76 -4.43
CA THR A 33 -1.65 25.84 -5.44
C THR A 33 -0.28 26.01 -6.08
N ARG A 34 0.73 25.19 -5.73
CA ARG A 34 2.11 25.32 -6.24
C ARG A 34 2.20 25.36 -7.77
N PHE A 35 1.26 24.74 -8.47
CA PHE A 35 1.23 24.68 -9.93
C PHE A 35 0.01 25.39 -10.53
N GLU A 36 -0.50 26.43 -9.85
CA GLU A 36 -1.65 27.22 -10.30
C GLU A 36 -1.38 27.86 -11.67
N ASP A 37 -0.18 28.39 -11.90
CA ASP A 37 0.22 28.97 -13.18
C ASP A 37 0.20 27.96 -14.34
N ALA A 38 0.34 26.67 -14.05
CA ALA A 38 0.19 25.57 -15.01
C ALA A 38 -1.22 24.99 -15.08
N GLY A 39 -2.18 25.57 -14.36
CA GLY A 39 -3.56 25.11 -14.32
C GLY A 39 -3.78 23.80 -13.54
N TYR A 40 -2.79 23.37 -12.74
CA TYR A 40 -2.88 22.14 -11.95
C TYR A 40 -2.94 22.47 -10.45
N MET A 41 -4.12 22.32 -9.87
CA MET A 41 -4.40 22.60 -8.45
C MET A 41 -5.10 21.39 -7.80
N PRO A 42 -4.37 20.31 -7.46
CA PRO A 42 -4.98 19.14 -6.85
C PRO A 42 -5.47 19.46 -5.42
N ARG A 43 -6.53 18.76 -5.01
CA ARG A 43 -7.21 19.03 -3.74
C ARG A 43 -7.11 17.87 -2.79
N CYS A 44 -7.05 18.18 -1.50
CA CYS A 44 -7.25 17.16 -0.48
C CYS A 44 -8.68 16.62 -0.54
N MET A 45 -8.85 15.30 -0.34
CA MET A 45 -10.16 14.67 -0.42
C MET A 45 -11.15 15.26 0.61
N LEU A 46 -10.68 15.52 1.83
CA LEU A 46 -11.49 16.14 2.87
C LEU A 46 -12.02 17.50 2.41
N TYR A 47 -11.15 18.33 1.82
CA TYR A 47 -11.55 19.63 1.31
C TYR A 47 -12.58 19.51 0.17
N THR A 48 -12.38 18.57 -0.74
CA THR A 48 -13.30 18.34 -1.87
C THR A 48 -14.70 17.93 -1.39
N THR A 49 -14.79 17.15 -0.31
CA THR A 49 -16.05 16.58 0.16
C THR A 49 -16.77 17.46 1.18
N THR A 50 -16.03 18.21 1.99
CA THR A 50 -16.59 18.95 3.14
C THR A 50 -16.24 20.43 3.18
N GLY A 51 -15.24 20.87 2.41
CA GLY A 51 -14.65 22.21 2.49
C GLY A 51 -13.72 22.40 3.69
N ALA A 52 -13.52 21.37 4.55
CA ALA A 52 -12.61 21.42 5.68
C ALA A 52 -11.20 20.98 5.31
N THR A 53 -10.21 21.34 6.13
CA THR A 53 -8.81 20.94 6.02
C THR A 53 -8.40 20.10 7.22
N HIS A 54 -7.24 19.42 7.13
CA HIS A 54 -6.69 18.68 8.27
C HIS A 54 -5.85 19.59 9.20
N GLY A 55 -5.55 20.84 8.77
CA GLY A 55 -4.69 21.77 9.49
C GLY A 55 -3.24 21.33 9.53
N LEU A 56 -2.52 21.76 10.56
CA LEU A 56 -1.11 21.43 10.74
C LEU A 56 -0.95 20.02 11.30
N ILE A 57 -0.40 19.12 10.49
CA ILE A 57 -0.25 17.69 10.81
C ILE A 57 1.12 17.15 10.41
N ASN A 58 1.58 16.12 11.14
CA ASN A 58 2.77 15.35 10.78
C ASN A 58 2.42 14.14 9.90
N VAL A 59 3.45 13.38 9.45
CA VAL A 59 3.29 12.25 8.53
C VAL A 59 2.44 11.12 9.11
N MET A 60 2.52 10.83 10.39
CA MET A 60 1.75 9.77 11.05
C MET A 60 0.26 10.13 11.00
N LYS A 61 -0.09 11.35 11.39
CA LYS A 61 -1.47 11.84 11.28
C LYS A 61 -1.93 11.90 9.84
N ALA A 62 -1.08 12.34 8.92
CA ALA A 62 -1.40 12.39 7.49
C ALA A 62 -1.69 10.99 6.90
N LEU A 63 -0.99 9.94 7.35
CA LEU A 63 -1.30 8.55 7.00
C LEU A 63 -2.65 8.10 7.58
N ALA A 64 -2.88 8.39 8.86
CA ALA A 64 -4.09 7.99 9.58
C ALA A 64 -5.37 8.55 8.95
N VAL A 65 -5.37 9.84 8.60
CA VAL A 65 -6.51 10.53 7.97
C VAL A 65 -6.45 10.54 6.44
N SER A 66 -5.38 9.95 5.87
CA SER A 66 -5.16 9.88 4.42
C SER A 66 -5.08 11.25 3.73
N CYS A 67 -4.46 12.26 4.37
CA CYS A 67 -4.32 13.61 3.82
C CYS A 67 -3.54 13.61 2.50
N ASN A 68 -4.16 14.06 1.39
CA ASN A 68 -3.46 14.16 0.12
C ASN A 68 -2.50 15.35 0.08
N TYR A 69 -2.90 16.48 0.66
CA TYR A 69 -2.09 17.70 0.65
C TYR A 69 -0.70 17.48 1.26
N TYR A 70 -0.66 16.82 2.43
CA TYR A 70 0.61 16.45 3.06
C TYR A 70 1.52 15.69 2.10
N PHE A 71 0.96 14.69 1.42
CA PHE A 71 1.73 13.84 0.50
C PHE A 71 2.06 14.50 -0.83
N TYR A 72 1.29 15.49 -1.27
CA TYR A 72 1.69 16.34 -2.41
C TYR A 72 2.97 17.09 -2.09
N GLU A 73 3.02 17.76 -0.95
CA GLU A 73 4.20 18.53 -0.53
C GLU A 73 5.40 17.64 -0.19
N ALA A 74 5.19 16.55 0.58
CA ALA A 74 6.24 15.59 0.88
C ALA A 74 6.81 14.96 -0.40
N GLY A 75 5.96 14.53 -1.33
CA GLY A 75 6.38 13.95 -2.60
C GLY A 75 7.11 14.94 -3.50
N TYR A 76 6.63 16.18 -3.60
CA TYR A 76 7.30 17.25 -4.33
C TYR A 76 8.72 17.49 -3.82
N ARG A 77 8.88 17.63 -2.48
CA ARG A 77 10.19 17.84 -1.86
C ARG A 77 11.15 16.67 -2.06
N THR A 78 10.62 15.43 -2.04
CA THR A 78 11.43 14.19 -2.14
C THR A 78 11.86 13.90 -3.57
N GLY A 79 10.99 14.17 -4.54
CA GLY A 79 11.22 13.87 -5.94
C GLY A 79 10.97 12.41 -6.33
N ILE A 80 10.65 12.21 -7.61
CA ILE A 80 10.20 10.91 -8.13
C ILE A 80 11.26 9.82 -8.04
N THR A 81 12.53 10.16 -8.21
CA THR A 81 13.62 9.17 -8.22
C THR A 81 13.73 8.41 -6.90
N ALA A 82 13.66 9.12 -5.76
CA ALA A 82 13.71 8.48 -4.45
C ALA A 82 12.45 7.64 -4.20
N ILE A 83 11.28 8.15 -4.59
CA ILE A 83 9.99 7.45 -4.45
C ILE A 83 9.97 6.18 -5.30
N ASP A 84 10.40 6.23 -6.57
CA ASP A 84 10.43 5.08 -7.48
C ASP A 84 11.41 4.00 -7.00
N ASN A 85 12.59 4.40 -6.49
CA ASN A 85 13.58 3.47 -5.94
C ASN A 85 13.00 2.67 -4.76
N VAL A 86 12.31 3.32 -3.84
CA VAL A 86 11.64 2.66 -2.71
C VAL A 86 10.53 1.74 -3.20
N ALA A 87 9.68 2.20 -4.13
CA ALA A 87 8.62 1.39 -4.71
C ALA A 87 9.16 0.11 -5.37
N LYS A 88 10.24 0.24 -6.15
CA LYS A 88 10.93 -0.87 -6.80
C LYS A 88 11.48 -1.87 -5.80
N ALA A 89 12.19 -1.39 -4.80
CA ALA A 89 12.80 -2.25 -3.76
C ALA A 89 11.73 -3.03 -2.98
N LEU A 90 10.55 -2.43 -2.77
CA LEU A 90 9.40 -3.09 -2.15
C LEU A 90 8.58 -3.97 -3.12
N GLY A 91 9.02 -4.11 -4.39
CA GLY A 91 8.45 -5.02 -5.38
C GLY A 91 7.24 -4.51 -6.15
N LEU A 92 6.91 -3.22 -6.03
CA LEU A 92 5.86 -2.62 -6.84
C LEU A 92 6.33 -2.48 -8.29
N GLY A 93 5.54 -2.98 -9.25
CA GLY A 93 5.92 -3.02 -10.66
C GLY A 93 6.98 -4.08 -11.02
N GLU A 94 7.27 -5.00 -10.10
CA GLU A 94 8.20 -6.12 -10.29
C GLU A 94 7.45 -7.46 -10.17
N PRO A 95 7.95 -8.55 -10.76
CA PRO A 95 7.37 -9.88 -10.55
C PRO A 95 7.34 -10.24 -9.05
N THR A 96 6.25 -10.87 -8.62
CA THR A 96 6.17 -11.43 -7.26
C THR A 96 6.90 -12.76 -7.16
N GLY A 97 7.10 -13.43 -8.30
CA GLY A 97 7.75 -14.72 -8.42
C GLY A 97 6.83 -15.91 -8.16
N ILE A 98 5.51 -15.68 -8.09
CA ILE A 98 4.53 -16.77 -7.97
C ILE A 98 4.63 -17.72 -9.18
N GLU A 99 4.35 -19.01 -8.97
CA GLU A 99 4.49 -20.04 -9.99
C GLU A 99 3.46 -19.94 -11.15
N LEU A 100 2.56 -18.97 -11.09
CA LEU A 100 1.56 -18.70 -12.11
C LEU A 100 1.97 -17.55 -13.03
N PRO A 101 1.46 -17.48 -14.26
CA PRO A 101 1.62 -16.28 -15.09
C PRO A 101 1.07 -15.05 -14.37
N GLU A 102 1.88 -13.98 -14.30
CA GLU A 102 1.50 -12.75 -13.61
C GLU A 102 1.72 -11.51 -14.48
N ALA A 103 0.89 -10.49 -14.23
CA ALA A 103 1.12 -9.14 -14.74
C ALA A 103 1.97 -8.36 -13.75
N THR A 104 2.97 -7.63 -14.24
CA THR A 104 3.91 -6.87 -13.39
C THR A 104 3.43 -5.46 -13.06
N GLY A 105 2.35 -4.98 -13.72
CA GLY A 105 1.95 -3.58 -13.55
C GLY A 105 3.04 -2.61 -14.02
N ARG A 106 3.06 -1.40 -13.44
CA ARG A 106 4.08 -0.40 -13.73
C ARG A 106 4.13 0.68 -12.65
N ARG A 107 5.30 1.30 -12.47
CA ARG A 107 5.51 2.45 -11.59
C ARG A 107 5.43 3.74 -12.40
N ALA A 108 4.93 4.80 -11.79
CA ALA A 108 4.98 6.15 -12.34
C ALA A 108 6.39 6.70 -12.18
N ASN A 109 7.09 6.88 -13.30
CA ASN A 109 8.41 7.48 -13.40
C ASN A 109 8.65 8.03 -14.83
N PRO A 110 9.73 8.78 -15.07
CA PRO A 110 10.03 9.33 -16.39
C PRO A 110 10.14 8.28 -17.50
N GLU A 111 10.71 7.11 -17.20
CA GLU A 111 10.90 6.03 -18.16
C GLU A 111 9.54 5.46 -18.60
N THR A 112 8.69 5.13 -17.65
CA THR A 112 7.33 4.64 -17.92
C THR A 112 6.51 5.66 -18.71
N LYS A 113 6.66 6.95 -18.40
CA LYS A 113 5.94 8.00 -19.14
C LYS A 113 6.38 8.06 -20.59
N LYS A 114 7.68 7.96 -20.87
CA LYS A 114 8.23 7.89 -22.24
C LYS A 114 7.77 6.66 -23.03
N GLU A 115 7.55 5.53 -22.34
CA GLU A 115 7.05 4.30 -22.99
C GLU A 115 5.56 4.40 -23.36
N LEU A 116 4.79 5.21 -22.64
CA LEU A 116 3.33 5.29 -22.78
C LEU A 116 2.83 6.41 -23.66
N TYR A 117 3.60 7.46 -23.82
CA TYR A 117 3.17 8.70 -24.50
C TYR A 117 4.09 9.05 -25.66
N ASP A 118 3.52 9.65 -26.69
CA ASP A 118 4.25 10.13 -27.86
C ASP A 118 5.16 11.31 -27.52
N GLU A 119 6.15 11.56 -28.39
CA GLU A 119 7.07 12.70 -28.31
C GLU A 119 6.28 14.02 -28.16
N GLY A 120 6.68 14.82 -27.18
CA GLY A 120 6.01 16.07 -26.80
C GLY A 120 4.96 15.92 -25.69
N HIS A 121 4.52 14.69 -25.34
CA HIS A 121 3.66 14.40 -24.19
C HIS A 121 4.35 13.50 -23.17
N ASP A 122 5.55 13.06 -23.42
CA ASP A 122 6.37 12.12 -22.67
C ASP A 122 7.23 12.78 -21.58
N GLY A 123 7.25 14.12 -21.50
CA GLY A 123 8.01 14.87 -20.51
C GLY A 123 7.49 14.64 -19.09
N TRP A 124 8.41 14.43 -18.14
CA TRP A 124 8.08 14.35 -16.72
C TRP A 124 8.10 15.74 -16.07
N TYR A 125 7.04 16.09 -15.35
CA TYR A 125 6.90 17.35 -14.64
C TYR A 125 6.74 17.13 -13.14
N ASP A 126 7.01 18.14 -12.33
CA ASP A 126 6.82 18.07 -10.88
C ASP A 126 5.37 17.75 -10.49
N ALA A 127 4.39 18.16 -11.29
CA ALA A 127 2.99 17.81 -11.13
C ALA A 127 2.74 16.29 -11.25
N ASP A 128 3.49 15.58 -12.09
CA ASP A 128 3.43 14.12 -12.20
C ASP A 128 3.95 13.46 -10.91
N THR A 129 5.03 14.02 -10.33
CA THR A 129 5.57 13.56 -9.04
C THR A 129 4.55 13.70 -7.93
N VAL A 130 3.85 14.83 -7.88
CA VAL A 130 2.78 15.09 -6.90
C VAL A 130 1.64 14.08 -7.03
N ALA A 131 1.20 13.79 -8.25
CA ALA A 131 0.18 12.77 -8.50
C ALA A 131 0.68 11.35 -8.15
N ALA A 132 1.93 11.03 -8.53
CA ALA A 132 2.55 9.74 -8.26
C ALA A 132 2.71 9.48 -6.76
N SER A 133 3.02 10.50 -5.95
CA SER A 133 3.25 10.40 -4.51
C SER A 133 2.05 9.89 -3.70
N ILE A 134 0.85 10.00 -4.25
CA ILE A 134 -0.39 9.49 -3.66
C ILE A 134 -0.92 8.24 -4.38
N GLY A 135 -0.08 7.59 -5.21
CA GLY A 135 -0.43 6.37 -5.94
C GLY A 135 -1.37 6.57 -7.12
N GLN A 136 -1.36 7.76 -7.70
CA GLN A 136 -2.05 8.11 -8.95
C GLN A 136 -1.06 8.14 -10.13
N SER A 137 -1.34 8.91 -11.16
CA SER A 137 -0.54 8.98 -12.40
C SER A 137 -0.48 7.59 -13.07
N GLU A 138 0.67 7.16 -13.57
CA GLU A 138 0.88 5.87 -14.26
C GLU A 138 1.02 4.67 -13.32
N ASN A 139 0.97 4.86 -12.00
CA ASN A 139 1.04 3.74 -11.05
C ASN A 139 -0.11 2.73 -11.28
N ARG A 140 0.26 1.48 -11.58
CA ARG A 140 -0.68 0.36 -11.77
C ARG A 140 -0.07 -0.91 -11.18
N PHE A 141 -0.71 -1.49 -10.18
CA PHE A 141 -0.22 -2.69 -9.50
C PHE A 141 -1.32 -3.73 -9.38
N THR A 142 -0.93 -4.99 -9.34
CA THR A 142 -1.86 -6.08 -9.08
C THR A 142 -2.18 -6.17 -7.58
N PRO A 143 -3.33 -6.75 -7.19
CA PRO A 143 -3.62 -7.01 -5.78
C PRO A 143 -2.54 -7.86 -5.10
N LEU A 144 -1.94 -8.82 -5.81
CA LEU A 144 -0.86 -9.64 -5.29
C LEU A 144 0.40 -8.81 -5.00
N GLN A 145 0.75 -7.85 -5.88
CA GLN A 145 1.86 -6.92 -5.62
C GLN A 145 1.57 -6.04 -4.40
N LEU A 146 0.34 -5.54 -4.24
CA LEU A 146 -0.05 -4.77 -3.06
C LEU A 146 0.03 -5.61 -1.78
N CYS A 147 -0.33 -6.88 -1.84
CA CYS A 147 -0.20 -7.80 -0.70
C CYS A 147 1.28 -8.08 -0.37
N SER A 148 2.11 -8.41 -1.37
CA SER A 148 3.55 -8.66 -1.22
C SER A 148 4.29 -7.42 -0.67
N TYR A 149 3.97 -6.23 -1.19
CA TYR A 149 4.45 -4.96 -0.70
C TYR A 149 4.08 -4.73 0.78
N THR A 150 2.82 -5.01 1.14
CA THR A 150 2.33 -4.87 2.51
C THR A 150 3.04 -5.84 3.46
N ALA A 151 3.29 -7.07 3.02
CA ALA A 151 4.10 -8.04 3.75
C ALA A 151 5.56 -7.55 3.92
N ALA A 152 6.14 -6.91 2.89
CA ALA A 152 7.47 -6.33 2.98
C ALA A 152 7.52 -5.16 3.98
N LEU A 153 6.47 -4.32 4.07
CA LEU A 153 6.35 -3.30 5.12
C LEU A 153 6.31 -3.94 6.52
N ALA A 154 5.50 -4.98 6.70
CA ALA A 154 5.42 -5.72 7.97
C ALA A 154 6.78 -6.32 8.37
N ASN A 155 7.56 -6.80 7.39
CA ASN A 155 8.89 -7.38 7.56
C ASN A 155 10.04 -6.34 7.49
N ARG A 156 9.76 -5.07 7.74
CA ARG A 156 10.76 -3.99 7.76
C ARG A 156 11.64 -3.93 6.49
N GLY A 157 11.00 -4.07 5.32
CA GLY A 157 11.66 -3.97 4.03
C GLY A 157 12.14 -5.29 3.43
N VAL A 158 12.00 -6.41 4.12
CA VAL A 158 12.34 -7.73 3.56
C VAL A 158 11.15 -8.28 2.78
N ARG A 159 11.31 -8.40 1.46
CA ARG A 159 10.32 -8.97 0.56
C ARG A 159 10.68 -10.41 0.21
N TYR A 160 9.73 -11.31 0.35
CA TYR A 160 9.85 -12.71 -0.05
C TYR A 160 9.20 -12.96 -1.41
N THR A 161 9.72 -13.95 -2.14
CA THR A 161 9.08 -14.49 -3.34
C THR A 161 7.74 -15.11 -2.95
N ALA A 162 6.68 -14.75 -3.67
CA ALA A 162 5.38 -15.37 -3.47
C ALA A 162 5.41 -16.82 -3.98
N THR A 163 4.74 -17.73 -3.27
CA THR A 163 4.65 -19.14 -3.65
C THR A 163 3.33 -19.74 -3.21
N LEU A 164 2.78 -20.65 -4.02
CA LEU A 164 1.61 -21.46 -3.68
C LEU A 164 2.02 -22.82 -3.10
N LEU A 165 3.27 -23.23 -3.33
CA LEU A 165 3.75 -24.52 -2.89
C LEU A 165 4.30 -24.43 -1.47
N LYS A 166 3.56 -24.93 -0.49
CA LYS A 166 4.03 -25.05 0.90
C LYS A 166 4.90 -26.30 1.10
N ARG A 167 4.39 -27.48 0.72
CA ARG A 167 5.07 -28.76 0.91
C ARG A 167 4.61 -29.83 -0.08
N VAL A 168 5.43 -30.82 -0.30
CA VAL A 168 5.13 -32.04 -1.07
C VAL A 168 5.17 -33.22 -0.11
N LEU A 169 4.11 -33.99 -0.06
CA LEU A 169 3.97 -35.21 0.75
C LEU A 169 4.01 -36.45 -0.16
N SER A 170 4.27 -37.62 0.43
CA SER A 170 4.05 -38.90 -0.23
C SER A 170 2.58 -39.12 -0.56
N SER A 171 2.28 -40.06 -1.47
CA SER A 171 0.93 -40.34 -1.93
C SER A 171 -0.02 -40.79 -0.79
N ASP A 172 0.50 -41.32 0.30
CA ASP A 172 -0.22 -41.71 1.51
C ASP A 172 -0.25 -40.60 2.59
N TYR A 173 0.26 -39.39 2.26
CA TYR A 173 0.37 -38.23 3.16
C TYR A 173 1.20 -38.45 4.44
N GLN A 174 1.91 -39.58 4.56
CA GLN A 174 2.62 -39.94 5.80
C GLN A 174 4.05 -39.39 5.84
N LYS A 175 4.64 -39.09 4.69
CA LYS A 175 6.05 -38.68 4.59
C LYS A 175 6.18 -37.32 3.92
N LEU A 176 6.86 -36.38 4.60
CA LEU A 176 7.30 -35.13 3.99
C LEU A 176 8.42 -35.44 2.97
N ILE A 177 8.18 -35.13 1.69
CA ILE A 177 9.15 -35.29 0.61
C ILE A 177 10.00 -34.02 0.46
N ARG A 178 9.33 -32.87 0.44
CA ARG A 178 9.96 -31.54 0.32
C ARG A 178 9.10 -30.49 1.01
N GLU A 179 9.76 -29.59 1.71
CA GLU A 179 9.16 -28.36 2.20
C GLU A 179 9.76 -27.18 1.44
N ASN A 180 8.91 -26.25 1.00
CA ASN A 180 9.38 -25.05 0.35
C ASN A 180 9.93 -24.09 1.40
N GLN A 181 11.12 -23.53 1.14
CA GLN A 181 11.74 -22.57 2.04
C GLN A 181 11.49 -21.16 1.53
N PRO A 182 11.24 -20.18 2.42
CA PRO A 182 11.10 -18.78 2.03
C PRO A 182 12.35 -18.28 1.30
N VAL A 183 12.17 -17.61 0.17
CA VAL A 183 13.25 -17.02 -0.62
C VAL A 183 13.12 -15.50 -0.57
N VAL A 184 14.15 -14.81 -0.09
CA VAL A 184 14.20 -13.34 -0.11
C VAL A 184 14.36 -12.88 -1.56
N ALA A 185 13.42 -12.09 -2.03
CA ALA A 185 13.42 -11.51 -3.38
C ALA A 185 14.13 -10.16 -3.44
N SER A 186 13.97 -9.34 -2.40
CA SER A 186 14.64 -8.05 -2.25
C SER A 186 14.66 -7.61 -0.79
N THR A 187 15.57 -6.71 -0.47
CA THR A 187 15.63 -6.05 0.84
C THR A 187 15.81 -4.56 0.64
N LEU A 188 14.99 -3.76 1.30
CA LEU A 188 15.14 -2.33 1.45
C LEU A 188 15.55 -2.06 2.90
N ASP A 189 16.67 -1.38 3.09
CA ASP A 189 17.08 -0.91 4.41
C ASP A 189 16.21 0.31 4.78
N ILE A 190 15.25 0.09 5.66
CA ILE A 190 14.30 1.11 6.14
C ILE A 190 14.78 1.58 7.50
N SER A 191 15.01 2.88 7.66
CA SER A 191 15.38 3.44 8.95
C SER A 191 14.32 3.18 10.03
N ASP A 192 14.75 3.09 11.29
CA ASP A 192 13.82 2.95 12.43
C ASP A 192 12.83 4.12 12.49
N GLU A 193 13.24 5.31 12.07
CA GLU A 193 12.36 6.48 12.01
C GLU A 193 11.25 6.31 10.96
N ALA A 194 11.60 5.87 9.75
CA ALA A 194 10.63 5.64 8.69
C ALA A 194 9.68 4.48 9.05
N TYR A 195 10.23 3.39 9.62
CA TYR A 195 9.42 2.28 10.12
C TYR A 195 8.40 2.75 11.17
N ALA A 196 8.85 3.46 12.20
CA ALA A 196 7.97 3.98 13.24
C ALA A 196 6.90 4.91 12.65
N ALA A 197 7.28 5.78 11.69
CA ALA A 197 6.34 6.72 11.09
C ALA A 197 5.20 6.02 10.33
N TYR A 198 5.51 5.06 9.45
CA TYR A 198 4.43 4.42 8.71
C TYR A 198 3.65 3.41 9.56
N SER A 199 4.29 2.66 10.46
CA SER A 199 3.59 1.68 11.30
C SER A 199 2.63 2.36 12.29
N GLU A 200 3.07 3.42 12.96
CA GLU A 200 2.21 4.23 13.84
C GLU A 200 1.05 4.89 13.06
N GLY A 201 1.34 5.48 11.89
CA GLY A 201 0.30 6.08 11.05
C GLY A 201 -0.72 5.05 10.53
N MET A 202 -0.28 3.84 10.14
CA MET A 202 -1.17 2.74 9.78
C MET A 202 -1.95 2.19 10.98
N ARG A 203 -1.34 2.17 12.17
CA ARG A 203 -2.03 1.81 13.42
C ARG A 203 -3.08 2.85 13.78
N GLU A 204 -2.75 4.14 13.70
CA GLU A 204 -3.68 5.23 13.97
C GLU A 204 -4.85 5.24 12.97
N ALA A 205 -4.65 4.86 11.71
CA ALA A 205 -5.73 4.71 10.75
C ALA A 205 -6.83 3.76 11.24
N VAL A 206 -6.47 2.74 12.01
CA VAL A 206 -7.40 1.75 12.61
C VAL A 206 -7.99 2.24 13.93
N THR A 207 -7.24 2.98 14.74
CA THR A 207 -7.70 3.39 16.08
C THR A 207 -8.52 4.66 16.10
N SER A 208 -8.32 5.57 15.12
CA SER A 208 -9.01 6.85 15.07
C SER A 208 -9.17 7.43 13.66
N GLY A 209 -8.62 6.75 12.64
CA GLY A 209 -8.56 7.25 11.27
C GLY A 209 -9.55 6.59 10.30
N THR A 210 -9.13 6.49 9.04
CA THR A 210 -10.00 6.08 7.91
C THR A 210 -10.47 4.63 7.95
N ALA A 211 -9.85 3.77 8.74
CA ALA A 211 -10.23 2.36 8.91
C ALA A 211 -10.94 2.06 10.23
N TYR A 212 -11.13 3.07 11.10
CA TYR A 212 -11.67 2.91 12.46
C TYR A 212 -12.98 2.14 12.49
N SER A 213 -13.96 2.50 11.66
CA SER A 213 -15.29 1.90 11.68
C SER A 213 -15.29 0.39 11.42
N ALA A 214 -14.32 -0.11 10.65
CA ALA A 214 -14.21 -1.53 10.34
C ALA A 214 -13.63 -2.37 11.50
N PHE A 215 -12.83 -1.75 12.37
CA PHE A 215 -12.05 -2.47 13.40
C PHE A 215 -12.39 -2.07 14.84
N VAL A 216 -13.39 -1.24 15.06
CA VAL A 216 -13.85 -0.91 16.40
C VAL A 216 -14.25 -2.19 17.15
N GLY A 217 -13.66 -2.41 18.32
CA GLY A 217 -13.91 -3.62 19.13
C GLY A 217 -13.25 -4.91 18.61
N TYR A 218 -12.30 -4.81 17.66
CA TYR A 218 -11.51 -5.95 17.21
C TYR A 218 -10.28 -6.14 18.10
N ASP A 219 -10.09 -7.34 18.65
CA ASP A 219 -9.09 -7.60 19.69
C ASP A 219 -7.64 -7.64 19.18
N VAL A 220 -7.44 -8.01 17.91
CA VAL A 220 -6.09 -8.06 17.33
C VAL A 220 -5.66 -6.67 16.88
N ALA A 221 -4.44 -6.27 17.26
CA ALA A 221 -3.88 -5.02 16.82
C ALA A 221 -3.55 -5.07 15.31
N VAL A 222 -4.10 -4.14 14.52
CA VAL A 222 -3.97 -4.11 13.06
C VAL A 222 -3.30 -2.81 12.61
N CYS A 223 -2.40 -2.90 11.64
CA CYS A 223 -1.91 -1.76 10.86
C CYS A 223 -2.56 -1.77 9.49
N ALA A 224 -3.26 -0.70 9.09
CA ALA A 224 -4.00 -0.68 7.84
C ALA A 224 -3.90 0.65 7.09
N LYS A 225 -4.19 0.60 5.79
CA LYS A 225 -4.33 1.78 4.94
C LYS A 225 -5.45 1.60 3.93
N THR A 226 -6.36 2.57 3.91
CA THR A 226 -7.40 2.69 2.90
C THR A 226 -6.86 3.36 1.64
N GLY A 227 -7.34 2.95 0.49
CA GLY A 227 -7.04 3.59 -0.78
C GLY A 227 -8.30 3.84 -1.60
N THR A 228 -8.33 4.97 -2.27
CA THR A 228 -9.34 5.34 -3.26
C THR A 228 -8.58 5.88 -4.46
N ALA A 229 -8.79 5.29 -5.61
CA ALA A 229 -8.10 5.68 -6.83
C ALA A 229 -9.12 6.16 -7.86
N GLN A 230 -8.93 7.39 -8.33
CA GLN A 230 -9.81 8.00 -9.31
C GLN A 230 -9.84 7.20 -10.62
N HIS A 231 -11.04 7.02 -11.16
CA HIS A 231 -11.25 6.43 -12.48
C HIS A 231 -11.35 7.54 -13.52
N GLY A 232 -10.37 7.65 -14.42
CA GLY A 232 -10.18 8.76 -15.35
C GLY A 232 -11.32 9.05 -16.36
N SER A 233 -12.41 8.29 -16.35
CA SER A 233 -13.55 8.42 -17.30
C SER A 233 -14.90 8.67 -16.64
N GLY A 234 -14.94 9.25 -15.43
CA GLY A 234 -16.20 9.68 -14.80
C GLY A 234 -17.08 8.57 -14.21
N GLY A 235 -16.50 7.41 -13.90
CA GLY A 235 -17.12 6.32 -13.14
C GLY A 235 -16.85 6.41 -11.64
N SER A 236 -17.38 5.46 -10.86
CA SER A 236 -17.04 5.31 -9.45
C SER A 236 -15.54 4.98 -9.29
N ASP A 237 -14.92 5.51 -8.26
CA ASP A 237 -13.52 5.27 -7.94
C ASP A 237 -13.27 3.80 -7.60
N ASN A 238 -12.04 3.33 -7.86
CA ASN A 238 -11.59 2.02 -7.41
C ASN A 238 -11.22 2.09 -5.94
N ALA A 239 -11.67 1.10 -5.18
CA ALA A 239 -11.37 0.97 -3.76
C ALA A 239 -10.26 -0.04 -3.53
N SER A 240 -9.31 0.32 -2.67
CA SER A 240 -8.25 -0.58 -2.21
C SER A 240 -8.11 -0.52 -0.70
N PHE A 241 -7.66 -1.60 -0.11
CA PHE A 241 -7.40 -1.70 1.32
C PHE A 241 -6.24 -2.66 1.54
N VAL A 242 -5.27 -2.25 2.35
CA VAL A 242 -4.16 -3.10 2.74
C VAL A 242 -4.02 -3.10 4.25
N LEU A 243 -3.61 -4.25 4.80
CA LEU A 243 -3.31 -4.38 6.22
C LEU A 243 -2.28 -5.47 6.48
N TYR A 244 -1.68 -5.41 7.64
CA TYR A 244 -0.97 -6.53 8.26
C TYR A 244 -1.36 -6.66 9.73
N ALA A 245 -1.29 -7.86 10.26
CA ALA A 245 -1.64 -8.18 11.63
C ALA A 245 -0.90 -9.43 12.15
N PRO A 246 -0.66 -9.56 13.48
CA PRO A 246 -0.76 -8.49 14.48
C PRO A 246 0.21 -7.33 14.20
N ALA A 247 -0.04 -6.14 14.79
CA ALA A 247 0.80 -4.95 14.51
C ALA A 247 2.25 -5.12 15.00
N ASP A 248 2.45 -5.80 16.13
CA ASP A 248 3.76 -5.92 16.80
C ASP A 248 4.54 -7.16 16.33
N ASP A 249 3.85 -8.25 15.97
CA ASP A 249 4.45 -9.50 15.46
C ASP A 249 3.62 -9.99 14.25
N PRO A 250 3.81 -9.42 13.07
CA PRO A 250 2.98 -9.70 11.90
C PRO A 250 3.04 -11.14 11.41
N GLU A 251 1.87 -11.76 11.28
CA GLU A 251 1.70 -13.13 10.78
C GLU A 251 1.03 -13.16 9.39
N ILE A 252 0.22 -12.13 9.08
CA ILE A 252 -0.55 -12.09 7.84
C ILE A 252 -0.59 -10.67 7.26
N ALA A 253 -0.49 -10.59 5.94
CA ALA A 253 -0.77 -9.39 5.17
C ALA A 253 -1.94 -9.63 4.22
N ILE A 254 -2.82 -8.63 4.07
CA ILE A 254 -4.02 -8.72 3.24
C ILE A 254 -4.08 -7.48 2.33
N ALA A 255 -4.43 -7.71 1.06
CA ALA A 255 -4.82 -6.67 0.14
C ALA A 255 -6.18 -6.98 -0.46
N VAL A 256 -7.11 -6.03 -0.37
CA VAL A 256 -8.44 -6.11 -0.99
C VAL A 256 -8.54 -5.01 -2.03
N TYR A 257 -9.00 -5.34 -3.22
CA TYR A 257 -9.20 -4.40 -4.31
C TYR A 257 -10.56 -4.64 -4.98
N VAL A 258 -11.34 -3.58 -5.13
CA VAL A 258 -12.65 -3.63 -5.81
C VAL A 258 -12.72 -2.52 -6.84
N GLU A 259 -12.85 -2.91 -8.11
CA GLU A 259 -13.09 -1.97 -9.18
C GLU A 259 -14.44 -1.31 -9.00
N LYS A 260 -14.48 0.02 -9.15
CA LYS A 260 -15.68 0.84 -8.93
C LYS A 260 -16.29 0.66 -7.53
N GLY A 261 -15.46 0.34 -6.56
CA GLY A 261 -15.83 0.08 -5.16
C GLY A 261 -16.08 1.34 -4.32
N ALA A 262 -16.04 2.52 -4.91
CA ALA A 262 -16.23 3.84 -4.32
C ALA A 262 -15.15 4.19 -3.27
N GLN A 263 -15.27 3.78 -2.02
CA GLN A 263 -14.35 4.17 -0.93
C GLN A 263 -13.67 2.96 -0.30
N GLY A 264 -12.34 3.03 -0.15
CA GLY A 264 -11.54 1.95 0.42
C GLY A 264 -11.87 1.59 1.88
N GLY A 265 -12.43 2.52 2.66
CA GLY A 265 -12.82 2.27 4.05
C GLY A 265 -13.84 1.15 4.22
N THR A 266 -14.74 0.98 3.26
CA THR A 266 -15.76 -0.09 3.27
C THR A 266 -15.17 -1.49 3.12
N LEU A 267 -13.97 -1.60 2.53
CA LEU A 267 -13.29 -2.89 2.34
C LEU A 267 -12.66 -3.42 3.64
N GLY A 268 -12.54 -2.58 4.66
CA GLY A 268 -11.99 -2.97 5.96
C GLY A 268 -12.78 -4.10 6.63
N THR A 269 -14.10 -4.18 6.41
CA THR A 269 -14.94 -5.27 6.95
C THR A 269 -14.61 -6.61 6.32
N ILE A 270 -14.37 -6.64 5.00
CA ILE A 270 -13.93 -7.85 4.29
C ILE A 270 -12.57 -8.32 4.84
N ALA A 271 -11.63 -7.38 4.98
CA ALA A 271 -10.30 -7.69 5.51
C ALA A 271 -10.37 -8.19 6.97
N ARG A 272 -11.25 -7.61 7.80
CA ARG A 272 -11.49 -8.08 9.18
C ARG A 272 -12.07 -9.49 9.21
N ASP A 273 -13.00 -9.82 8.34
CA ASP A 273 -13.60 -11.15 8.30
C ASP A 273 -12.57 -12.21 7.90
N ILE A 274 -11.65 -11.89 6.97
CA ILE A 274 -10.49 -12.74 6.63
C ILE A 274 -9.57 -12.92 7.84
N LEU A 275 -9.23 -11.85 8.58
CA LEU A 275 -8.44 -11.95 9.80
C LEU A 275 -9.12 -12.81 10.86
N THR A 276 -10.43 -12.64 11.03
CA THR A 276 -11.20 -13.41 12.00
C THR A 276 -11.15 -14.92 11.69
N ALA A 277 -11.30 -15.29 10.42
CA ALA A 277 -11.15 -16.66 9.97
C ALA A 277 -9.73 -17.17 10.24
N TYR A 278 -8.71 -16.41 9.82
CA TYR A 278 -7.31 -16.79 9.99
C TYR A 278 -6.95 -17.06 11.46
N PHE A 279 -7.24 -16.16 12.37
CA PHE A 279 -6.90 -16.31 13.78
C PHE A 279 -7.82 -17.32 14.53
N SER A 280 -9.03 -17.59 14.03
CA SER A 280 -9.89 -18.65 14.56
C SER A 280 -9.36 -20.03 14.16
N GLU A 281 -8.83 -20.19 12.95
CA GLU A 281 -8.28 -21.46 12.45
C GLU A 281 -6.86 -21.73 12.95
N ALA A 282 -6.07 -20.70 13.26
CA ALA A 282 -4.72 -20.86 13.83
C ALA A 282 -4.72 -21.58 15.20
N GLY A 283 -5.88 -21.62 15.88
CA GLY A 283 -6.10 -22.47 17.07
C GLY A 283 -6.48 -23.93 16.77
N SER A 284 -6.80 -24.27 15.52
CA SER A 284 -7.04 -25.64 15.08
C SER A 284 -5.76 -26.22 14.49
N THR A 285 -5.20 -27.21 15.18
CA THR A 285 -4.05 -27.97 14.66
C THR A 285 -4.29 -28.41 13.22
N ASP A 286 -3.23 -28.32 12.40
CA ASP A 286 -3.13 -28.75 11.00
C ASP A 286 -3.68 -30.20 10.81
N THR A 287 -4.95 -30.39 10.91
CA THR A 287 -5.61 -31.64 10.52
C THR A 287 -5.77 -31.57 9.00
N VAL A 288 -4.88 -32.24 8.28
CA VAL A 288 -5.08 -32.58 6.88
C VAL A 288 -6.49 -33.17 6.76
N PRO A 289 -7.38 -32.59 5.92
CA PRO A 289 -8.70 -33.19 5.71
C PRO A 289 -8.52 -34.64 5.27
N ALA A 290 -9.16 -35.56 5.98
CA ALA A 290 -9.01 -36.99 5.75
C ALA A 290 -9.56 -37.46 4.40
N GLU A 291 -10.24 -36.60 3.64
CA GLU A 291 -10.84 -36.91 2.35
C GLU A 291 -10.70 -35.76 1.34
N ASN A 292 -9.69 -35.83 0.49
CA ASN A 292 -9.74 -35.27 -0.85
C ASN A 292 -9.86 -36.42 -1.87
N THR A 293 -11.02 -37.03 -1.96
CA THR A 293 -11.39 -37.83 -3.11
C THR A 293 -11.81 -36.88 -4.23
N LEU A 294 -10.88 -36.55 -5.11
CA LEU A 294 -11.23 -36.14 -6.48
C LEU A 294 -11.83 -37.37 -7.17
N ASN A 295 -13.15 -37.41 -7.30
CA ASN A 295 -13.85 -38.31 -8.21
C ASN A 295 -13.82 -37.73 -9.62
#